data_1cf95b2a9c0993d420b65cd950988164
#
_entry.id   1cf95b2a9c0993d420b65cd950988164
#
_cell.length_a   1.000
_cell.length_b   1.000
_cell.length_c   1.000
_cell.angle_alpha   90.00
_cell.angle_beta   90.00
_cell.angle_gamma   90.00
#
_symmetry.space_group_name_H-M   'P 1'
#
loop_
_entity.id
_entity.type
_entity.pdbx_description
1 polymer ?
#
loop_
_entity_poly.entity_id
_entity_poly.type
_entity_poly.pdbx_seq_one_letter_code
_entity_poly.pdbx_strand_id
1 'polypeptide(L)'
;MVIIIEILIEYDQLLIFNNISNLKQFRNSTSKFNHINYGIFTTCNRVRQLLVRDNTGPIIEPVLPKIQPDSKPPIEIPAPNENIGKNKLMNTSTNNDEVLFQDVRDKGIITLNRPQALNALNLSMVQKIYPILKKWESTKKLVIIEGIGNKAFCAGGDVKAIVTVLNKPNGSSLGENFFRDEYKLNYLIGTYEKPYIAMIHGITMGGGVGLSVHGKYRIATEKTLFAMPETAIGLFPDVGGSYFLSRLKGKLGLYLGLTGHRLQGIDVFHAGIATHYIPSEKLQDLKDDLLKLNTNDIEGVLNKYQLQHLMNEFSLSPYIHKIEKCFSSSSVEEIINKLNEDGSEWAKKIVQTLLKMSPTSLKVTKQCIEKGSKLTLEECLKMEYRLSCACLQKNSDFHEGVTALLITKHRNPVWNPKSLNEVTDEYIDQLFKKLPDEKELQL
;
A
#
# COMPACT_ATOMS: atom_id res chain seq x y z
N MET A 1 -2.19 -7.24 8.71
CA MET A 1 -1.90 -6.08 7.85
C MET A 1 -2.54 -4.78 8.30
N VAL A 2 -3.81 -4.74 8.73
CA VAL A 2 -4.41 -3.57 9.42
C VAL A 2 -3.48 -3.00 10.50
N ILE A 3 -2.72 -3.84 11.15
CA ILE A 3 -1.85 -3.54 12.28
C ILE A 3 -0.43 -3.15 11.85
N ILE A 4 0.08 -3.53 10.70
CA ILE A 4 1.31 -2.90 10.17
C ILE A 4 1.09 -1.40 10.06
N ILE A 5 -0.10 -0.99 9.69
CA ILE A 5 -0.49 0.41 9.53
C ILE A 5 -0.66 1.09 10.89
N GLU A 6 -1.28 0.44 11.89
CA GLU A 6 -1.37 0.97 13.26
C GLU A 6 0.02 1.05 13.91
N ILE A 7 0.85 0.00 13.77
CA ILE A 7 2.25 0.00 14.24
C ILE A 7 3.04 1.12 13.60
N LEU A 8 2.82 1.32 12.33
CA LEU A 8 3.56 2.29 11.55
C LEU A 8 3.01 3.73 11.78
N ILE A 9 1.74 3.93 12.13
CA ILE A 9 1.16 5.24 12.52
C ILE A 9 1.60 5.63 13.94
N GLU A 10 1.61 4.70 14.90
CA GLU A 10 2.11 4.97 16.26
C GLU A 10 3.61 5.32 16.30
N TYR A 11 4.41 4.75 15.38
CA TYR A 11 5.85 5.10 15.28
C TYR A 11 6.07 6.56 14.87
N ASP A 12 5.25 7.10 13.97
CA ASP A 12 5.30 8.52 13.60
C ASP A 12 4.76 9.42 14.72
N GLN A 13 3.77 8.97 15.48
CA GLN A 13 3.27 9.73 16.65
C GLN A 13 4.29 9.76 17.80
N LEU A 14 5.04 8.68 18.05
CA LEU A 14 6.15 8.67 19.01
C LEU A 14 7.31 9.59 18.60
N LEU A 15 7.58 9.73 17.29
CA LEU A 15 8.55 10.69 16.76
C LEU A 15 8.09 12.14 16.92
N ILE A 16 6.79 12.41 16.79
CA ILE A 16 6.20 13.74 17.03
C ILE A 16 6.23 14.06 18.52
N PHE A 17 5.93 13.10 19.43
CA PHE A 17 6.00 13.28 20.88
C PHE A 17 7.43 13.52 21.38
N ASN A 18 8.43 12.82 20.85
CA ASN A 18 9.84 13.06 21.19
C ASN A 18 10.36 14.41 20.68
N ASN A 19 9.86 14.91 19.56
CA ASN A 19 10.17 16.27 19.08
C ASN A 19 9.52 17.35 19.96
N ILE A 20 8.35 17.10 20.52
CA ILE A 20 7.68 18.04 21.46
C ILE A 20 8.39 18.08 22.82
N SER A 21 8.94 16.97 23.31
CA SER A 21 9.75 16.94 24.54
C SER A 21 11.10 17.66 24.38
N ASN A 22 11.72 17.59 23.21
CA ASN A 22 12.95 18.34 22.91
C ASN A 22 12.70 19.86 22.77
N LEU A 23 11.52 20.26 22.29
CA LEU A 23 11.11 21.67 22.25
C LEU A 23 10.86 22.27 23.64
N LYS A 24 10.56 21.46 24.68
CA LYS A 24 10.45 21.94 26.07
C LYS A 24 11.79 22.25 26.70
N GLN A 25 12.89 21.60 26.33
CA GLN A 25 14.24 21.94 26.78
C GLN A 25 14.76 23.24 26.15
N PHE A 26 14.30 23.59 24.93
CA PHE A 26 14.69 24.85 24.26
C PHE A 26 13.93 26.09 24.78
N ARG A 27 12.85 25.94 25.53
CA ARG A 27 12.00 27.05 26.00
C ARG A 27 12.59 27.81 27.19
N ASN A 28 13.66 27.36 27.79
CA ASN A 28 14.30 28.02 28.94
C ASN A 28 15.43 28.99 28.58
N SER A 29 15.69 29.30 27.31
CA SER A 29 16.82 30.15 26.94
C SER A 29 16.57 31.30 25.95
N THR A 30 15.32 31.66 25.58
CA THR A 30 15.11 32.87 24.77
C THR A 30 13.75 33.51 25.00
N SER A 31 13.80 34.63 25.75
CA SER A 31 12.76 35.66 25.73
C SER A 31 12.86 36.48 24.47
N LYS A 32 12.01 36.22 23.45
CA LYS A 32 11.56 37.10 22.37
C LYS A 32 11.00 36.25 21.22
N PHE A 33 9.70 36.03 21.22
CA PHE A 33 8.90 35.78 19.98
C PHE A 33 7.42 35.69 20.39
N ASN A 34 6.77 36.84 20.52
CA ASN A 34 5.32 36.96 20.47
C ASN A 34 4.94 37.16 19.01
N HIS A 35 3.97 36.38 18.55
CA HIS A 35 3.09 36.55 17.39
C HIS A 35 3.05 35.40 16.33
N ILE A 36 3.05 34.13 16.76
CA ILE A 36 2.55 33.04 15.87
C ILE A 36 2.03 31.90 16.76
N ASN A 37 0.85 32.01 17.38
CA ASN A 37 0.32 30.87 18.15
C ASN A 37 -1.16 31.00 18.55
N TYR A 38 -2.05 31.38 17.66
CA TYR A 38 -3.49 31.32 17.97
C TYR A 38 -4.25 30.10 17.36
N GLY A 39 -3.68 29.40 16.36
CA GLY A 39 -4.32 28.26 15.71
C GLY A 39 -4.12 26.90 16.38
N ILE A 40 -3.01 26.72 17.09
CA ILE A 40 -2.62 25.40 17.66
C ILE A 40 -3.16 25.19 19.07
N PHE A 41 -3.45 26.27 19.81
CA PHE A 41 -3.92 26.19 21.21
C PHE A 41 -5.38 25.75 21.37
N THR A 42 -6.21 25.94 20.37
CA THR A 42 -7.66 25.59 20.45
C THR A 42 -7.90 24.09 20.29
N THR A 43 -7.05 23.39 19.57
CA THR A 43 -7.18 21.94 19.34
C THR A 43 -6.64 21.13 20.54
N CYS A 44 -5.57 21.60 21.19
CA CYS A 44 -5.01 20.92 22.37
C CYS A 44 -5.88 21.00 23.63
N ASN A 45 -6.66 22.06 23.84
CA ASN A 45 -7.53 22.18 25.01
C ASN A 45 -8.76 21.26 24.94
N ARG A 46 -9.25 20.89 23.74
CA ARG A 46 -10.34 19.93 23.58
C ARG A 46 -9.91 18.50 23.90
N VAL A 47 -8.68 18.14 23.62
CA VAL A 47 -8.14 16.80 23.94
C VAL A 47 -7.83 16.65 25.44
N ARG A 48 -7.44 17.73 26.10
CA ARG A 48 -7.11 17.70 27.55
C ARG A 48 -8.35 17.55 28.45
N GLN A 49 -9.52 17.96 27.99
CA GLN A 49 -10.80 17.76 28.74
C GLN A 49 -11.35 16.34 28.62
N LEU A 50 -10.83 15.52 27.71
CA LEU A 50 -11.25 14.12 27.54
C LEU A 50 -10.38 13.11 28.32
N LEU A 51 -9.25 13.53 28.89
CA LEU A 51 -8.28 12.63 29.54
C LEU A 51 -8.16 12.78 31.06
N VAL A 52 -8.97 13.63 31.70
CA VAL A 52 -8.99 13.76 33.17
C VAL A 52 -10.40 13.49 33.68
N ARG A 53 -10.70 12.23 33.91
CA ARG A 53 -11.73 11.80 34.86
C ARG A 53 -11.15 10.67 35.70
N ASP A 54 -10.87 11.00 36.94
CA ASP A 54 -10.44 10.07 37.98
C ASP A 54 -11.57 9.09 38.33
N ASN A 55 -11.18 7.84 38.53
CA ASN A 55 -12.00 6.76 39.06
C ASN A 55 -12.19 6.95 40.57
N THR A 56 -13.34 7.43 41.03
CA THR A 56 -13.91 7.05 42.33
C THR A 56 -15.36 7.52 42.39
N GLY A 57 -16.31 6.58 42.36
CA GLY A 57 -17.72 6.83 42.66
C GLY A 57 -18.63 5.69 42.14
N PRO A 58 -19.71 5.32 42.85
CA PRO A 58 -20.48 4.12 42.57
C PRO A 58 -21.31 4.23 41.30
N ILE A 59 -21.44 3.09 40.62
CA ILE A 59 -22.20 2.89 39.38
C ILE A 59 -23.70 3.11 39.66
N ILE A 60 -24.30 4.11 39.05
CA ILE A 60 -25.75 4.28 38.95
C ILE A 60 -26.15 3.99 37.49
N GLU A 61 -26.92 2.93 37.27
CA GLU A 61 -27.49 2.59 35.97
C GLU A 61 -28.48 3.68 35.50
N PRO A 62 -28.44 4.11 34.24
CA PRO A 62 -29.42 5.04 33.70
C PRO A 62 -30.73 4.29 33.35
N VAL A 63 -31.81 4.69 33.96
CA VAL A 63 -33.20 4.29 33.64
C VAL A 63 -33.57 4.94 32.28
N LEU A 64 -33.83 4.11 31.27
CA LEU A 64 -34.38 4.54 29.98
C LEU A 64 -35.89 4.86 30.10
N PRO A 65 -36.36 5.99 29.57
CA PRO A 65 -37.81 6.27 29.55
C PRO A 65 -38.51 5.40 28.50
N LYS A 66 -39.60 4.78 28.90
CA LYS A 66 -40.51 4.04 28.03
C LYS A 66 -41.25 5.00 27.09
N ILE A 67 -41.05 4.82 25.77
CA ILE A 67 -41.83 5.50 24.73
C ILE A 67 -43.06 4.64 24.43
N GLN A 68 -44.28 5.18 24.63
CA GLN A 68 -45.50 4.60 24.16
C GLN A 68 -45.72 4.85 22.66
N PRO A 69 -46.33 3.93 21.91
CA PRO A 69 -46.56 4.10 20.49
C PRO A 69 -47.82 4.94 20.24
N ASP A 70 -47.62 6.12 19.63
CA ASP A 70 -48.71 6.91 19.06
C ASP A 70 -49.12 6.35 17.70
N SER A 71 -50.36 5.96 17.59
CA SER A 71 -51.03 5.50 16.38
C SER A 71 -51.39 6.68 15.46
N LYS A 72 -50.79 6.74 14.26
CA LYS A 72 -51.33 7.50 13.13
C LYS A 72 -51.61 6.56 11.95
N PRO A 73 -52.73 6.80 11.21
CA PRO A 73 -53.14 5.91 10.12
C PRO A 73 -52.24 6.02 8.89
N PRO A 74 -52.20 4.99 8.01
CA PRO A 74 -51.27 4.92 6.89
C PRO A 74 -51.67 5.94 5.79
N ILE A 75 -50.65 6.63 5.29
CA ILE A 75 -50.73 7.49 4.09
C ILE A 75 -50.68 6.58 2.86
N GLU A 76 -51.72 6.59 2.04
CA GLU A 76 -51.74 5.94 0.73
C GLU A 76 -50.76 6.59 -0.21
N ILE A 77 -49.80 5.80 -0.71
CA ILE A 77 -48.83 6.21 -1.77
C ILE A 77 -49.44 5.78 -3.11
N PRO A 78 -49.60 6.70 -4.10
CA PRO A 78 -50.10 6.34 -5.41
C PRO A 78 -49.05 5.47 -6.16
N ALA A 79 -49.55 4.47 -6.91
CA ALA A 79 -48.76 3.54 -7.69
C ALA A 79 -47.89 4.25 -8.75
N PRO A 80 -46.62 3.81 -8.96
CA PRO A 80 -45.77 4.41 -9.96
C PRO A 80 -46.18 3.97 -11.39
N ASN A 81 -46.24 4.95 -12.29
CA ASN A 81 -46.48 4.77 -13.70
C ASN A 81 -45.38 3.88 -14.35
N GLU A 82 -45.80 2.76 -14.90
CA GLU A 82 -44.96 1.92 -15.77
C GLU A 82 -44.77 2.63 -17.11
N ASN A 83 -43.55 3.19 -17.35
CA ASN A 83 -42.91 3.27 -18.68
C ASN A 83 -41.65 4.16 -18.63
N ILE A 84 -40.55 3.63 -18.10
CA ILE A 84 -39.20 4.10 -18.42
C ILE A 84 -38.33 2.86 -18.66
N GLY A 85 -37.73 2.82 -19.85
CA GLY A 85 -37.03 1.66 -20.39
C GLY A 85 -36.07 0.99 -19.45
N LYS A 86 -36.24 -0.30 -19.26
CA LYS A 86 -35.37 -1.20 -18.50
C LYS A 86 -34.02 -1.38 -19.23
N ASN A 87 -33.05 -0.53 -18.98
CA ASN A 87 -31.66 -0.89 -19.17
C ASN A 87 -31.24 -1.78 -18.00
N LYS A 88 -31.19 -3.08 -18.28
CA LYS A 88 -30.82 -4.13 -17.34
C LYS A 88 -29.34 -3.99 -16.98
N LEU A 89 -29.02 -3.31 -15.87
CA LEU A 89 -27.72 -3.40 -15.21
C LEU A 89 -27.54 -4.86 -14.77
N MET A 90 -26.65 -5.62 -15.43
CA MET A 90 -26.23 -6.92 -14.92
C MET A 90 -25.32 -6.70 -13.71
N ASN A 91 -25.91 -6.47 -12.54
CA ASN A 91 -25.22 -6.63 -11.28
C ASN A 91 -25.14 -8.13 -10.96
N THR A 92 -23.98 -8.75 -11.21
CA THR A 92 -23.73 -10.16 -10.88
C THR A 92 -23.13 -10.38 -9.51
N SER A 93 -23.07 -9.35 -8.64
CA SER A 93 -22.44 -9.45 -7.32
C SER A 93 -23.50 -9.44 -6.19
N THR A 94 -23.35 -10.36 -5.23
CA THR A 94 -24.05 -10.33 -3.95
C THR A 94 -23.40 -9.31 -3.01
N ASN A 95 -24.14 -8.76 -2.03
CA ASN A 95 -23.60 -7.79 -1.06
C ASN A 95 -22.41 -8.31 -0.23
N ASN A 96 -22.06 -9.59 -0.32
CA ASN A 96 -20.94 -10.25 0.39
C ASN A 96 -19.71 -10.52 -0.49
N ASP A 97 -19.69 -10.11 -1.75
CA ASP A 97 -18.54 -10.36 -2.61
C ASP A 97 -17.36 -9.45 -2.26
N GLU A 98 -16.16 -10.04 -2.15
CA GLU A 98 -14.90 -9.33 -1.81
C GLU A 98 -14.39 -8.43 -2.94
N VAL A 99 -14.90 -8.62 -4.16
CA VAL A 99 -14.66 -7.77 -5.33
C VAL A 99 -15.98 -7.57 -6.05
N LEU A 100 -16.30 -6.32 -6.35
CA LEU A 100 -17.49 -5.97 -7.13
C LEU A 100 -17.08 -5.58 -8.55
N PHE A 101 -17.87 -6.02 -9.52
CA PHE A 101 -17.67 -5.70 -10.93
C PHE A 101 -18.90 -4.97 -11.46
N GLN A 102 -18.67 -3.80 -12.04
CA GLN A 102 -19.72 -3.02 -12.68
C GLN A 102 -19.40 -2.87 -14.17
N ASP A 103 -20.37 -3.24 -14.98
CA ASP A 103 -20.35 -3.11 -16.42
C ASP A 103 -21.17 -1.86 -16.81
N VAL A 104 -20.47 -0.77 -17.13
CA VAL A 104 -21.10 0.51 -17.46
C VAL A 104 -20.89 0.77 -18.96
N ARG A 105 -21.78 0.27 -19.80
CA ARG A 105 -21.68 0.35 -21.28
C ARG A 105 -20.37 -0.26 -21.77
N ASP A 106 -19.49 0.56 -22.36
CA ASP A 106 -18.16 0.18 -22.86
C ASP A 106 -17.03 0.40 -21.85
N LYS A 107 -17.34 0.50 -20.55
CA LYS A 107 -16.38 0.71 -19.46
C LYS A 107 -16.59 -0.31 -18.35
N GLY A 108 -15.50 -0.70 -17.68
CA GLY A 108 -15.51 -1.61 -16.55
C GLY A 108 -15.06 -0.92 -15.26
N ILE A 109 -15.71 -1.24 -14.14
CA ILE A 109 -15.26 -0.81 -12.82
C ILE A 109 -15.03 -2.05 -11.95
N ILE A 110 -13.86 -2.12 -11.33
CA ILE A 110 -13.48 -3.11 -10.32
C ILE A 110 -13.42 -2.39 -8.99
N THR A 111 -14.22 -2.82 -8.02
CA THR A 111 -14.18 -2.28 -6.66
C THR A 111 -13.73 -3.36 -5.68
N LEU A 112 -12.60 -3.14 -5.03
CA LEU A 112 -12.11 -3.99 -3.95
C LEU A 112 -13.00 -3.77 -2.72
N ASN A 113 -13.60 -4.85 -2.18
CA ASN A 113 -14.68 -4.75 -1.20
C ASN A 113 -14.42 -5.59 0.06
N ARG A 114 -13.26 -5.35 0.69
CA ARG A 114 -12.90 -5.88 2.02
C ARG A 114 -12.48 -4.75 2.98
N PRO A 115 -13.34 -3.74 3.25
CA PRO A 115 -12.94 -2.56 4.03
C PRO A 115 -12.48 -2.90 5.46
N GLN A 116 -13.02 -3.95 6.07
CA GLN A 116 -12.60 -4.48 7.39
C GLN A 116 -11.17 -5.04 7.39
N ALA A 117 -10.64 -5.43 6.23
CA ALA A 117 -9.27 -5.88 6.02
C ALA A 117 -8.44 -4.87 5.22
N LEU A 118 -8.86 -3.58 5.17
CA LEU A 118 -8.23 -2.53 4.36
C LEU A 118 -8.06 -2.93 2.88
N ASN A 119 -9.04 -3.64 2.35
CA ASN A 119 -9.06 -4.16 0.98
C ASN A 119 -7.86 -5.07 0.64
N ALA A 120 -7.29 -5.75 1.65
CA ALA A 120 -6.19 -6.68 1.45
C ALA A 120 -6.55 -7.77 0.43
N LEU A 121 -5.63 -8.02 -0.51
CA LEU A 121 -5.82 -8.94 -1.64
C LEU A 121 -5.61 -10.39 -1.19
N ASN A 122 -6.58 -11.25 -1.46
CA ASN A 122 -6.46 -12.70 -1.24
C ASN A 122 -6.57 -13.47 -2.57
N LEU A 123 -6.31 -14.78 -2.52
CA LEU A 123 -6.35 -15.64 -3.71
C LEU A 123 -7.71 -15.61 -4.41
N SER A 124 -8.82 -15.61 -3.67
CA SER A 124 -10.18 -15.54 -4.23
C SER A 124 -10.40 -14.25 -5.03
N MET A 125 -9.93 -13.10 -4.52
CA MET A 125 -10.03 -11.82 -5.23
C MET A 125 -9.23 -11.85 -6.54
N VAL A 126 -7.99 -12.34 -6.50
CA VAL A 126 -7.12 -12.46 -7.69
C VAL A 126 -7.80 -13.31 -8.75
N GLN A 127 -8.31 -14.49 -8.35
CA GLN A 127 -8.98 -15.45 -9.25
C GLN A 127 -10.29 -14.93 -9.82
N LYS A 128 -10.94 -13.96 -9.17
CA LYS A 128 -12.12 -13.26 -9.69
C LYS A 128 -11.74 -12.12 -10.65
N ILE A 129 -10.69 -11.35 -10.32
CA ILE A 129 -10.28 -10.17 -11.11
C ILE A 129 -9.69 -10.59 -12.46
N TYR A 130 -8.77 -11.56 -12.48
CA TYR A 130 -8.01 -11.96 -13.67
C TYR A 130 -8.92 -12.30 -14.87
N PRO A 131 -9.89 -13.23 -14.77
CA PRO A 131 -10.74 -13.60 -15.91
C PRO A 131 -11.65 -12.46 -16.39
N ILE A 132 -12.07 -11.58 -15.47
CA ILE A 132 -12.89 -10.41 -15.83
C ILE A 132 -12.07 -9.41 -16.63
N LEU A 133 -10.85 -9.09 -16.19
CA LEU A 133 -9.92 -8.22 -16.91
C LEU A 133 -9.63 -8.79 -18.29
N LYS A 134 -9.32 -10.08 -18.40
CA LYS A 134 -9.07 -10.75 -19.68
C LYS A 134 -10.26 -10.64 -20.64
N LYS A 135 -11.48 -10.85 -20.14
CA LYS A 135 -12.71 -10.66 -20.90
C LYS A 135 -12.93 -9.21 -21.33
N TRP A 136 -12.63 -8.26 -20.45
CA TRP A 136 -12.87 -6.83 -20.69
C TRP A 136 -11.87 -6.21 -21.67
N GLU A 137 -10.70 -6.81 -21.87
CA GLU A 137 -9.72 -6.34 -22.84
C GLU A 137 -10.28 -6.20 -24.27
N SER A 138 -11.17 -7.14 -24.69
CA SER A 138 -11.83 -7.08 -25.99
C SER A 138 -13.17 -6.32 -25.99
N THR A 139 -13.78 -6.10 -24.83
CA THR A 139 -15.16 -5.59 -24.73
C THR A 139 -15.28 -4.19 -24.12
N LYS A 140 -14.24 -3.69 -23.44
CA LYS A 140 -14.24 -2.38 -22.78
C LYS A 140 -13.22 -1.44 -23.40
N LYS A 141 -13.52 -0.14 -23.38
CA LYS A 141 -12.62 0.91 -23.82
C LYS A 141 -11.69 1.40 -22.72
N LEU A 142 -12.10 1.26 -21.47
CA LEU A 142 -11.27 1.52 -20.28
C LEU A 142 -11.76 0.70 -19.10
N VAL A 143 -10.85 0.52 -18.13
CA VAL A 143 -11.16 -0.11 -16.84
C VAL A 143 -10.70 0.81 -15.72
N ILE A 144 -11.54 0.99 -14.70
CA ILE A 144 -11.22 1.69 -13.47
C ILE A 144 -11.12 0.65 -12.35
N ILE A 145 -10.09 0.74 -11.50
CA ILE A 145 -10.03 -0.01 -10.24
C ILE A 145 -9.96 0.96 -9.06
N GLU A 146 -10.75 0.67 -8.04
CA GLU A 146 -10.85 1.46 -6.82
C GLU A 146 -11.04 0.56 -5.58
N GLY A 147 -10.77 1.09 -4.39
CA GLY A 147 -11.08 0.44 -3.12
C GLY A 147 -12.32 1.05 -2.49
N ILE A 148 -13.20 0.23 -1.90
CA ILE A 148 -14.33 0.74 -1.15
C ILE A 148 -13.88 1.40 0.16
N GLY A 149 -14.53 2.49 0.54
CA GLY A 149 -14.23 3.26 1.75
C GLY A 149 -13.08 4.25 1.58
N ASN A 150 -12.77 4.98 2.66
CA ASN A 150 -11.84 6.12 2.62
C ASN A 150 -10.47 5.81 3.28
N LYS A 151 -10.24 4.55 3.70
CA LYS A 151 -9.02 4.20 4.44
C LYS A 151 -7.93 3.63 3.56
N ALA A 152 -8.29 2.77 2.61
CA ALA A 152 -7.31 2.06 1.79
C ALA A 152 -7.85 1.80 0.38
N PHE A 153 -7.02 1.98 -0.61
CA PHE A 153 -7.17 1.34 -1.89
C PHE A 153 -6.98 -0.18 -1.72
N CYS A 154 -5.77 -0.59 -1.34
CA CYS A 154 -5.44 -1.96 -0.98
C CYS A 154 -4.17 -1.96 -0.14
N ALA A 155 -4.23 -2.51 1.07
CA ALA A 155 -3.12 -2.51 1.99
C ALA A 155 -2.13 -3.69 1.77
N GLY A 156 -2.17 -4.40 0.63
CA GLY A 156 -1.26 -5.48 0.22
C GLY A 156 -1.90 -6.87 0.18
N GLY A 157 -1.11 -7.92 0.02
CA GLY A 157 -1.56 -9.31 0.06
C GLY A 157 -1.99 -9.76 1.46
N ASP A 158 -2.92 -10.72 1.56
CA ASP A 158 -3.34 -11.31 2.85
C ASP A 158 -2.31 -12.36 3.32
N VAL A 159 -1.07 -11.88 3.54
CA VAL A 159 0.07 -12.71 3.96
C VAL A 159 -0.14 -13.42 5.30
N LYS A 160 -1.04 -12.88 6.13
CA LYS A 160 -1.42 -13.51 7.39
C LYS A 160 -2.10 -14.86 7.15
N ALA A 161 -3.02 -14.94 6.19
CA ALA A 161 -3.68 -16.18 5.80
C ALA A 161 -2.65 -17.20 5.29
N ILE A 162 -1.69 -16.77 4.47
CA ILE A 162 -0.61 -17.61 3.93
C ILE A 162 0.22 -18.22 5.08
N VAL A 163 0.76 -17.37 5.96
CA VAL A 163 1.66 -17.82 7.04
C VAL A 163 0.95 -18.73 8.04
N THR A 164 -0.33 -18.46 8.34
CA THR A 164 -1.10 -19.30 9.27
C THR A 164 -1.18 -20.77 8.84
N VAL A 165 -1.07 -21.07 7.55
CA VAL A 165 -1.15 -22.45 7.03
C VAL A 165 0.20 -23.07 6.72
N LEU A 166 1.31 -22.32 6.73
CA LEU A 166 2.65 -22.85 6.40
C LEU A 166 3.08 -24.02 7.29
N ASN A 167 2.58 -24.09 8.52
CA ASN A 167 2.88 -25.18 9.46
C ASN A 167 2.03 -26.45 9.22
N LYS A 168 1.04 -26.39 8.31
CA LYS A 168 0.18 -27.54 7.96
C LYS A 168 0.82 -28.39 6.85
N PRO A 169 0.46 -29.66 6.70
CA PRO A 169 0.84 -30.44 5.52
C PRO A 169 0.41 -29.70 4.24
N ASN A 170 1.32 -29.60 3.26
CA ASN A 170 1.13 -28.84 2.01
C ASN A 170 0.79 -27.36 2.23
N GLY A 171 1.18 -26.76 3.36
CA GLY A 171 0.84 -25.38 3.71
C GLY A 171 1.42 -24.33 2.76
N SER A 172 2.55 -24.62 2.08
CA SER A 172 3.14 -23.72 1.06
C SER A 172 2.25 -23.53 -0.16
N SER A 173 1.40 -24.52 -0.50
CA SER A 173 0.57 -24.48 -1.72
C SER A 173 -0.34 -23.27 -1.80
N LEU A 174 -0.88 -22.78 -0.69
CA LEU A 174 -1.70 -21.56 -0.68
C LEU A 174 -0.87 -20.35 -1.11
N GLY A 175 0.34 -20.20 -0.55
CA GLY A 175 1.25 -19.11 -0.89
C GLY A 175 1.75 -19.20 -2.34
N GLU A 176 2.16 -20.40 -2.78
CA GLU A 176 2.61 -20.63 -4.17
C GLU A 176 1.52 -20.28 -5.18
N ASN A 177 0.27 -20.70 -4.93
CA ASN A 177 -0.86 -20.36 -5.80
C ASN A 177 -1.19 -18.86 -5.74
N PHE A 178 -1.13 -18.27 -4.55
CA PHE A 178 -1.40 -16.84 -4.39
C PHE A 178 -0.39 -16.00 -5.19
N PHE A 179 0.91 -16.18 -4.98
CA PHE A 179 1.93 -15.41 -5.70
C PHE A 179 1.90 -15.68 -7.20
N ARG A 180 1.67 -16.95 -7.61
CA ARG A 180 1.53 -17.30 -9.03
C ARG A 180 0.39 -16.52 -9.70
N ASP A 181 -0.80 -16.56 -9.12
CA ASP A 181 -1.98 -15.94 -9.71
C ASP A 181 -1.90 -14.41 -9.61
N GLU A 182 -1.38 -13.87 -8.50
CA GLU A 182 -1.15 -12.43 -8.32
C GLU A 182 -0.17 -11.89 -9.37
N TYR A 183 0.95 -12.58 -9.62
CA TYR A 183 1.94 -12.10 -10.60
C TYR A 183 1.43 -12.24 -12.04
N LYS A 184 0.60 -13.23 -12.33
CA LYS A 184 -0.15 -13.29 -13.61
C LYS A 184 -1.07 -12.08 -13.77
N LEU A 185 -1.75 -11.68 -12.71
CA LEU A 185 -2.61 -10.50 -12.71
C LEU A 185 -1.78 -9.22 -12.89
N ASN A 186 -0.64 -9.09 -12.20
CA ASN A 186 0.26 -7.95 -12.36
C ASN A 186 0.79 -7.84 -13.81
N TYR A 187 1.17 -8.98 -14.40
CA TYR A 187 1.59 -9.03 -15.81
C TYR A 187 0.48 -8.61 -16.76
N LEU A 188 -0.74 -9.14 -16.57
CA LEU A 188 -1.90 -8.75 -17.36
C LEU A 188 -2.16 -7.23 -17.26
N ILE A 189 -2.09 -6.63 -16.07
CA ILE A 189 -2.26 -5.18 -15.89
C ILE A 189 -1.15 -4.41 -16.62
N GLY A 190 0.10 -4.88 -16.55
CA GLY A 190 1.24 -4.23 -17.19
C GLY A 190 1.27 -4.34 -18.72
N THR A 191 0.60 -5.33 -19.28
CA THR A 191 0.48 -5.55 -20.73
C THR A 191 -0.91 -5.23 -21.26
N TYR A 192 -1.78 -4.64 -20.43
CA TYR A 192 -3.18 -4.40 -20.78
C TYR A 192 -3.31 -3.36 -21.88
N GLU A 193 -3.90 -3.76 -23.02
CA GLU A 193 -4.02 -2.89 -24.21
C GLU A 193 -4.95 -1.69 -24.01
N LYS A 194 -5.92 -1.81 -23.12
CA LYS A 194 -6.88 -0.74 -22.85
C LYS A 194 -6.40 0.13 -21.68
N PRO A 195 -6.79 1.40 -21.64
CA PRO A 195 -6.53 2.27 -20.48
C PRO A 195 -7.00 1.63 -19.17
N TYR A 196 -6.07 1.36 -18.28
CA TYR A 196 -6.31 0.89 -16.93
C TYR A 196 -5.99 2.03 -15.95
N ILE A 197 -6.99 2.43 -15.17
CA ILE A 197 -6.96 3.60 -14.28
C ILE A 197 -7.10 3.12 -12.84
N ALA A 198 -6.04 3.23 -12.05
CA ALA A 198 -6.08 2.91 -10.63
C ALA A 198 -6.31 4.19 -9.79
N MET A 199 -7.42 4.25 -9.07
CA MET A 199 -7.71 5.32 -8.12
C MET A 199 -7.12 4.94 -6.76
N ILE A 200 -5.84 5.25 -6.54
CA ILE A 200 -5.07 4.85 -5.35
C ILE A 200 -5.34 5.77 -4.15
N HIS A 201 -6.60 5.86 -3.73
CA HIS A 201 -7.04 6.68 -2.61
C HIS A 201 -6.86 5.93 -1.27
N GLY A 202 -6.11 6.52 -0.34
CA GLY A 202 -5.76 5.90 0.94
C GLY A 202 -4.54 4.97 0.85
N ILE A 203 -4.47 3.98 1.73
CA ILE A 203 -3.34 3.08 1.86
C ILE A 203 -3.20 2.22 0.61
N THR A 204 -2.00 2.21 0.02
CA THR A 204 -1.63 1.47 -1.18
C THR A 204 -0.26 0.85 -0.93
N MET A 205 -0.21 -0.44 -0.58
CA MET A 205 1.03 -1.13 -0.19
C MET A 205 1.09 -2.54 -0.80
N GLY A 206 2.28 -3.09 -1.02
CA GLY A 206 2.50 -4.46 -1.48
C GLY A 206 1.61 -4.87 -2.66
N GLY A 207 0.77 -5.90 -2.51
CA GLY A 207 -0.19 -6.32 -3.54
C GLY A 207 -1.09 -5.19 -4.07
N GLY A 208 -1.40 -4.16 -3.26
CA GLY A 208 -2.11 -2.96 -3.72
C GLY A 208 -1.28 -2.14 -4.70
N VAL A 209 0.03 -2.10 -4.51
CA VAL A 209 0.95 -1.50 -5.49
C VAL A 209 0.92 -2.32 -6.78
N GLY A 210 0.97 -3.64 -6.71
CA GLY A 210 0.89 -4.53 -7.86
C GLY A 210 -0.41 -4.36 -8.68
N LEU A 211 -1.54 -4.10 -8.02
CA LEU A 211 -2.81 -3.81 -8.69
C LEU A 211 -2.86 -2.43 -9.37
N SER A 212 -1.90 -1.54 -9.09
CA SER A 212 -1.95 -0.15 -9.56
C SER A 212 -0.76 0.26 -10.43
N VAL A 213 0.47 -0.06 -10.01
CA VAL A 213 1.69 0.57 -10.54
C VAL A 213 1.96 0.24 -12.01
N HIS A 214 1.52 -0.92 -12.48
CA HIS A 214 1.72 -1.37 -13.86
C HIS A 214 0.66 -0.83 -14.83
N GLY A 215 -0.46 -0.29 -14.30
CA GLY A 215 -1.50 0.31 -15.12
C GLY A 215 -1.07 1.66 -15.71
N LYS A 216 -1.72 2.05 -16.83
CA LYS A 216 -1.36 3.28 -17.55
C LYS A 216 -1.54 4.53 -16.70
N TYR A 217 -2.60 4.60 -15.89
CA TYR A 217 -2.93 5.77 -15.08
C TYR A 217 -3.07 5.41 -13.61
N ARG A 218 -2.43 6.19 -12.74
CA ARG A 218 -2.46 6.06 -11.28
C ARG A 218 -2.79 7.41 -10.68
N ILE A 219 -3.98 7.50 -10.08
CA ILE A 219 -4.52 8.73 -9.53
C ILE A 219 -4.31 8.73 -8.02
N ALA A 220 -3.35 9.53 -7.54
CA ALA A 220 -3.14 9.75 -6.11
C ALA A 220 -3.97 10.93 -5.60
N THR A 221 -4.25 10.92 -4.30
CA THR A 221 -4.93 12.00 -3.57
C THR A 221 -4.10 12.41 -2.35
N GLU A 222 -4.53 13.45 -1.63
CA GLU A 222 -3.92 13.86 -0.36
C GLU A 222 -3.95 12.74 0.72
N LYS A 223 -4.81 11.73 0.54
CA LYS A 223 -4.93 10.60 1.45
C LYS A 223 -4.15 9.37 1.02
N THR A 224 -3.55 9.40 -0.16
CA THR A 224 -2.72 8.28 -0.63
C THR A 224 -1.52 8.10 0.28
N LEU A 225 -1.32 6.87 0.76
CA LEU A 225 -0.16 6.45 1.54
C LEU A 225 0.46 5.23 0.87
N PHE A 226 1.55 5.47 0.16
CA PHE A 226 2.29 4.45 -0.58
C PHE A 226 3.48 3.93 0.22
N ALA A 227 3.71 2.62 0.22
CA ALA A 227 4.97 2.01 0.67
C ALA A 227 5.14 0.59 0.13
N MET A 228 6.40 0.12 0.12
CA MET A 228 6.79 -1.29 -0.06
C MET A 228 7.54 -1.75 1.21
N PRO A 229 6.83 -2.13 2.30
CA PRO A 229 7.43 -2.40 3.60
C PRO A 229 7.83 -3.87 3.81
N GLU A 230 8.02 -4.64 2.73
CA GLU A 230 8.18 -6.09 2.74
C GLU A 230 9.41 -6.56 3.52
N THR A 231 10.50 -5.79 3.52
CA THR A 231 11.73 -6.11 4.27
C THR A 231 11.50 -6.24 5.78
N ALA A 232 10.50 -5.51 6.29
CA ALA A 232 10.14 -5.56 7.71
C ALA A 232 9.41 -6.85 8.11
N ILE A 233 8.88 -7.60 7.15
CA ILE A 233 8.19 -8.87 7.37
C ILE A 233 8.97 -10.07 6.82
N GLY A 234 10.25 -9.90 6.51
CA GLY A 234 11.09 -11.00 5.99
C GLY A 234 10.78 -11.39 4.55
N LEU A 235 10.13 -10.49 3.79
CA LEU A 235 9.89 -10.61 2.36
C LEU A 235 10.75 -9.55 1.62
N PHE A 236 10.49 -9.29 0.38
CA PHE A 236 11.12 -8.26 -0.44
C PHE A 236 10.01 -7.54 -1.24
N PRO A 237 10.22 -6.31 -1.73
CA PRO A 237 9.30 -5.66 -2.66
C PRO A 237 9.10 -6.50 -3.92
N ASP A 238 7.98 -7.21 -3.96
CA ASP A 238 7.52 -8.10 -5.03
C ASP A 238 6.50 -7.42 -5.95
N VAL A 239 5.60 -8.14 -6.58
CA VAL A 239 4.53 -7.67 -7.49
C VAL A 239 5.05 -6.77 -8.62
N GLY A 240 6.24 -7.07 -9.16
CA GLY A 240 6.95 -6.23 -10.12
C GLY A 240 7.72 -5.09 -9.44
N GLY A 241 7.99 -5.18 -8.15
CA GLY A 241 8.78 -4.22 -7.38
C GLY A 241 10.17 -4.00 -7.95
N SER A 242 10.84 -5.08 -8.36
CA SER A 242 12.15 -5.00 -9.01
C SER A 242 12.10 -4.24 -10.35
N TYR A 243 10.97 -4.30 -11.05
CA TYR A 243 10.76 -3.58 -12.30
C TYR A 243 10.52 -2.09 -12.08
N PHE A 244 9.49 -1.70 -11.30
CA PHE A 244 9.12 -0.29 -11.20
C PHE A 244 10.05 0.51 -10.28
N LEU A 245 10.52 -0.06 -9.17
CA LEU A 245 11.44 0.65 -8.26
C LEU A 245 12.78 0.95 -8.94
N SER A 246 13.31 0.02 -9.74
CA SER A 246 14.56 0.23 -10.47
C SER A 246 14.49 1.33 -11.53
N ARG A 247 13.28 1.75 -11.91
CA ARG A 247 13.02 2.79 -12.94
C ARG A 247 12.66 4.14 -12.34
N LEU A 248 12.58 4.26 -11.03
CA LEU A 248 12.46 5.56 -10.36
C LEU A 248 13.78 6.33 -10.48
N LYS A 249 13.69 7.66 -10.42
CA LYS A 249 14.83 8.55 -10.61
C LYS A 249 15.95 8.28 -9.58
N GLY A 250 17.16 8.09 -10.06
CA GLY A 250 18.34 7.86 -9.23
C GLY A 250 18.22 6.58 -8.39
N LYS A 251 18.57 6.67 -7.11
CA LYS A 251 18.50 5.56 -6.14
C LYS A 251 17.25 5.58 -5.27
N LEU A 252 16.26 6.41 -5.62
CA LEU A 252 15.01 6.54 -4.85
C LEU A 252 14.31 5.18 -4.68
N GLY A 253 14.21 4.38 -5.74
CA GLY A 253 13.55 3.08 -5.66
C GLY A 253 14.26 2.10 -4.72
N LEU A 254 15.59 2.07 -4.74
CA LEU A 254 16.35 1.24 -3.80
C LEU A 254 16.17 1.71 -2.35
N TYR A 255 16.17 3.03 -2.12
CA TYR A 255 15.86 3.62 -0.82
C TYR A 255 14.47 3.20 -0.33
N LEU A 256 13.44 3.35 -1.16
CA LEU A 256 12.06 2.98 -0.82
C LEU A 256 11.94 1.48 -0.53
N GLY A 257 12.55 0.63 -1.35
CA GLY A 257 12.48 -0.82 -1.22
C GLY A 257 13.20 -1.36 0.01
N LEU A 258 14.38 -0.83 0.35
CA LEU A 258 15.13 -1.27 1.52
C LEU A 258 14.54 -0.78 2.85
N THR A 259 14.05 0.47 2.87
CA THR A 259 13.59 1.11 4.11
C THR A 259 12.10 0.95 4.38
N GLY A 260 11.31 0.61 3.37
CA GLY A 260 9.85 0.66 3.45
C GLY A 260 9.32 2.09 3.69
N HIS A 261 10.10 3.13 3.29
CA HIS A 261 9.73 4.52 3.48
C HIS A 261 8.37 4.83 2.85
N ARG A 262 7.59 5.64 3.55
CA ARG A 262 6.24 5.99 3.15
C ARG A 262 6.21 7.31 2.43
N LEU A 263 5.59 7.30 1.26
CA LEU A 263 5.24 8.50 0.52
C LEU A 263 3.77 8.82 0.76
N GLN A 264 3.48 10.05 1.14
CA GLN A 264 2.11 10.49 1.42
C GLN A 264 1.68 11.58 0.45
N GLY A 265 0.44 11.46 -0.02
CA GLY A 265 -0.20 12.50 -0.80
C GLY A 265 0.58 12.83 -2.07
N ILE A 266 0.96 14.09 -2.19
CA ILE A 266 1.66 14.59 -3.37
C ILE A 266 3.06 14.00 -3.57
N ASP A 267 3.69 13.50 -2.52
CA ASP A 267 5.01 12.84 -2.63
C ASP A 267 4.96 11.59 -3.52
N VAL A 268 3.80 10.92 -3.57
CA VAL A 268 3.60 9.77 -4.46
C VAL A 268 3.68 10.17 -5.93
N PHE A 269 3.20 11.36 -6.25
CA PHE A 269 3.33 11.95 -7.58
C PHE A 269 4.75 12.44 -7.87
N HIS A 270 5.37 13.18 -6.94
CA HIS A 270 6.75 13.66 -7.09
C HIS A 270 7.77 12.52 -7.25
N ALA A 271 7.55 11.39 -6.59
CA ALA A 271 8.38 10.20 -6.73
C ALA A 271 8.22 9.50 -8.09
N GLY A 272 7.22 9.87 -8.90
CA GLY A 272 6.91 9.22 -10.18
C GLY A 272 6.11 7.92 -10.04
N ILE A 273 5.60 7.62 -8.85
CA ILE A 273 4.73 6.46 -8.61
C ILE A 273 3.32 6.74 -9.17
N ALA A 274 2.69 7.85 -8.79
CA ALA A 274 1.44 8.30 -9.39
C ALA A 274 1.70 9.06 -10.69
N THR A 275 0.76 8.96 -11.64
CA THR A 275 0.77 9.74 -12.89
C THR A 275 0.03 11.05 -12.74
N HIS A 276 -0.95 11.09 -11.84
CA HIS A 276 -1.78 12.26 -11.57
C HIS A 276 -2.01 12.42 -10.08
N TYR A 277 -2.18 13.68 -9.65
CA TYR A 277 -2.55 14.03 -8.28
C TYR A 277 -3.83 14.85 -8.30
N ILE A 278 -4.91 14.28 -7.78
CA ILE A 278 -6.25 14.87 -7.86
C ILE A 278 -6.85 14.91 -6.43
N PRO A 279 -7.40 16.04 -5.97
CA PRO A 279 -8.05 16.12 -4.67
C PRO A 279 -9.13 15.06 -4.48
N SER A 280 -9.17 14.42 -3.31
CA SER A 280 -10.13 13.33 -3.05
C SER A 280 -11.60 13.74 -3.24
N GLU A 281 -11.92 15.00 -3.00
CA GLU A 281 -13.26 15.58 -3.23
C GLU A 281 -13.68 15.58 -4.71
N LYS A 282 -12.72 15.48 -5.65
CA LYS A 282 -12.95 15.47 -7.10
C LYS A 282 -12.99 14.07 -7.71
N LEU A 283 -12.68 13.02 -6.94
CA LEU A 283 -12.61 11.66 -7.48
C LEU A 283 -13.93 11.17 -8.06
N GLN A 284 -15.07 11.51 -7.43
CA GLN A 284 -16.38 11.09 -7.93
C GLN A 284 -16.71 11.82 -9.24
N ASP A 285 -16.47 13.13 -9.32
CA ASP A 285 -16.69 13.91 -10.54
C ASP A 285 -15.80 13.38 -11.69
N LEU A 286 -14.53 13.12 -11.40
CA LEU A 286 -13.60 12.50 -12.35
C LEU A 286 -14.13 11.15 -12.87
N LYS A 287 -14.56 10.26 -11.96
CA LYS A 287 -15.10 8.95 -12.32
C LYS A 287 -16.33 9.09 -13.22
N ASP A 288 -17.24 9.97 -12.87
CA ASP A 288 -18.45 10.23 -13.65
C ASP A 288 -18.13 10.77 -15.06
N ASP A 289 -17.14 11.67 -15.19
CA ASP A 289 -16.71 12.18 -16.50
C ASP A 289 -16.04 11.09 -17.33
N LEU A 290 -15.19 10.26 -16.73
CA LEU A 290 -14.58 9.09 -17.40
C LEU A 290 -15.63 8.10 -17.90
N LEU A 291 -16.69 7.85 -17.12
CA LEU A 291 -17.77 6.93 -17.48
C LEU A 291 -18.67 7.49 -18.59
N LYS A 292 -18.80 8.82 -18.68
CA LYS A 292 -19.53 9.51 -19.75
C LYS A 292 -18.73 9.72 -21.04
N LEU A 293 -17.41 9.53 -20.97
CA LEU A 293 -16.52 9.80 -22.08
C LEU A 293 -16.85 8.92 -23.30
N ASN A 294 -17.12 9.53 -24.43
CA ASN A 294 -17.40 8.84 -25.70
C ASN A 294 -16.20 8.83 -26.67
N THR A 295 -15.17 9.60 -26.35
CA THR A 295 -13.90 9.69 -27.08
C THR A 295 -12.80 8.86 -26.39
N ASN A 296 -11.60 8.84 -26.96
CA ASN A 296 -10.42 8.23 -26.34
C ASN A 296 -9.57 9.26 -25.59
N ASP A 297 -10.07 10.49 -25.37
CA ASP A 297 -9.34 11.59 -24.71
C ASP A 297 -9.40 11.48 -23.17
N ILE A 298 -8.84 10.40 -22.64
CA ILE A 298 -8.72 10.19 -21.20
C ILE A 298 -7.77 11.22 -20.57
N GLU A 299 -6.67 11.55 -21.27
CA GLU A 299 -5.69 12.55 -20.81
C GLU A 299 -6.35 13.93 -20.61
N GLY A 300 -7.19 14.37 -21.55
CA GLY A 300 -7.92 15.63 -21.43
C GLY A 300 -8.83 15.64 -20.19
N VAL A 301 -9.52 14.53 -19.91
CA VAL A 301 -10.34 14.40 -18.71
C VAL A 301 -9.47 14.42 -17.44
N LEU A 302 -8.37 13.66 -17.37
CA LEU A 302 -7.49 13.64 -16.21
C LEU A 302 -6.88 15.02 -15.94
N ASN A 303 -6.38 15.69 -16.97
CA ASN A 303 -5.77 17.02 -16.89
C ASN A 303 -6.74 18.11 -16.39
N LYS A 304 -8.05 17.98 -16.67
CA LYS A 304 -9.09 18.87 -16.14
C LYS A 304 -9.13 18.88 -14.62
N TYR A 305 -8.85 17.74 -13.99
CA TYR A 305 -8.90 17.56 -12.55
C TYR A 305 -7.53 17.63 -11.86
N GLN A 306 -6.44 17.50 -12.62
CA GLN A 306 -5.06 17.62 -12.13
C GLN A 306 -4.83 18.99 -11.49
N LEU A 307 -4.28 19.05 -10.29
CA LEU A 307 -3.86 20.30 -9.68
C LEU A 307 -2.73 20.94 -10.50
N GLN A 308 -2.98 22.12 -11.05
CA GLN A 308 -2.02 22.83 -11.91
C GLN A 308 -0.87 23.48 -11.12
N HIS A 309 -1.10 23.84 -9.86
CA HIS A 309 -0.11 24.44 -8.97
C HIS A 309 0.11 23.54 -7.77
N LEU A 310 1.09 22.66 -7.90
CA LEU A 310 1.52 21.78 -6.80
C LEU A 310 2.38 22.63 -5.85
N MET A 311 1.76 23.21 -4.82
CA MET A 311 2.40 24.14 -3.88
C MET A 311 3.40 23.47 -2.92
N ASN A 312 3.31 22.15 -2.74
CA ASN A 312 4.15 21.43 -1.82
C ASN A 312 5.36 20.82 -2.54
N GLU A 313 6.55 21.13 -2.05
CA GLU A 313 7.77 20.51 -2.51
C GLU A 313 7.82 19.02 -2.10
N PHE A 314 8.54 18.23 -2.87
CA PHE A 314 8.80 16.83 -2.53
C PHE A 314 9.52 16.73 -1.17
N SER A 315 8.94 16.03 -0.20
CA SER A 315 9.48 15.97 1.16
C SER A 315 10.90 15.35 1.22
N LEU A 316 11.24 14.51 0.25
CA LEU A 316 12.58 13.94 0.12
C LEU A 316 13.58 14.83 -0.64
N SER A 317 13.16 15.97 -1.20
CA SER A 317 14.08 16.89 -1.92
C SER A 317 15.38 17.20 -1.16
N PRO A 318 15.35 17.49 0.15
CA PRO A 318 16.57 17.76 0.91
C PRO A 318 17.52 16.56 1.03
N TYR A 319 17.01 15.36 0.80
CA TYR A 319 17.74 14.10 1.00
C TYR A 319 18.11 13.38 -0.29
N ILE A 320 17.61 13.81 -1.46
CA ILE A 320 17.85 13.12 -2.74
C ILE A 320 19.34 12.93 -3.01
N HIS A 321 20.17 13.96 -2.80
CA HIS A 321 21.62 13.85 -2.98
C HIS A 321 22.26 12.82 -2.01
N LYS A 322 21.80 12.77 -0.76
CA LYS A 322 22.29 11.79 0.22
C LYS A 322 21.83 10.37 -0.13
N ILE A 323 20.58 10.22 -0.58
CA ILE A 323 20.06 8.95 -1.08
C ILE A 323 20.93 8.47 -2.25
N GLU A 324 21.18 9.32 -3.22
CA GLU A 324 22.03 8.99 -4.37
C GLU A 324 23.44 8.55 -3.92
N LYS A 325 24.07 9.33 -3.05
CA LYS A 325 25.44 9.06 -2.56
C LYS A 325 25.51 7.74 -1.79
N CYS A 326 24.60 7.50 -0.85
CA CYS A 326 24.68 6.34 0.04
C CYS A 326 24.19 5.06 -0.63
N PHE A 327 23.07 5.12 -1.38
CA PHE A 327 22.44 3.95 -1.99
C PHE A 327 23.05 3.55 -3.35
N SER A 328 24.06 4.27 -3.85
CA SER A 328 24.88 3.82 -5.01
C SER A 328 25.95 2.80 -4.63
N SER A 329 26.00 2.35 -3.39
CA SER A 329 26.98 1.42 -2.86
C SER A 329 26.80 0.00 -3.40
N SER A 330 27.91 -0.77 -3.41
CA SER A 330 27.97 -2.13 -3.95
C SER A 330 27.22 -3.16 -3.09
N SER A 331 27.15 -2.95 -1.76
CA SER A 331 26.50 -3.83 -0.81
C SER A 331 25.62 -3.06 0.18
N VAL A 332 24.74 -3.77 0.90
CA VAL A 332 23.91 -3.18 1.98
C VAL A 332 24.79 -2.72 3.14
N GLU A 333 25.84 -3.45 3.44
CA GLU A 333 26.85 -3.10 4.46
C GLU A 333 27.51 -1.77 4.13
N GLU A 334 27.89 -1.58 2.87
CA GLU A 334 28.48 -0.33 2.40
C GLU A 334 27.49 0.85 2.42
N ILE A 335 26.20 0.60 2.12
CA ILE A 335 25.14 1.60 2.31
C ILE A 335 25.11 2.07 3.76
N ILE A 336 25.12 1.13 4.72
CA ILE A 336 25.09 1.44 6.16
C ILE A 336 26.35 2.21 6.56
N ASN A 337 27.53 1.83 6.07
CA ASN A 337 28.79 2.53 6.34
C ASN A 337 28.73 3.98 5.84
N LYS A 338 28.28 4.23 4.61
CA LYS A 338 28.13 5.59 4.06
C LYS A 338 27.09 6.44 4.79
N LEU A 339 26.02 5.83 5.28
CA LEU A 339 25.04 6.50 6.13
C LEU A 339 25.66 6.89 7.50
N ASN A 340 26.47 6.00 8.08
CA ASN A 340 27.20 6.29 9.32
C ASN A 340 28.23 7.42 9.13
N GLU A 341 28.92 7.45 8.00
CA GLU A 341 29.85 8.54 7.60
C GLU A 341 29.13 9.87 7.39
N ASP A 342 27.92 9.87 6.81
CA ASP A 342 27.07 11.08 6.72
C ASP A 342 26.72 11.63 8.10
N GLY A 343 26.45 10.79 9.07
CA GLY A 343 26.26 11.10 10.49
C GLY A 343 25.11 12.05 10.82
N SER A 344 24.34 12.53 9.80
CA SER A 344 23.19 13.40 10.03
C SER A 344 22.07 12.65 10.75
N GLU A 345 21.15 13.38 11.38
CA GLU A 345 20.00 12.79 12.06
C GLU A 345 19.10 11.97 11.11
N TRP A 346 19.00 12.40 9.85
CA TRP A 346 18.33 11.62 8.83
C TRP A 346 19.04 10.28 8.60
N ALA A 347 20.37 10.29 8.38
CA ALA A 347 21.14 9.09 8.11
C ALA A 347 21.10 8.10 9.28
N LYS A 348 21.24 8.60 10.52
CA LYS A 348 21.12 7.77 11.74
C LYS A 348 19.76 7.06 11.83
N LYS A 349 18.66 7.76 11.52
CA LYS A 349 17.31 7.16 11.47
C LYS A 349 17.22 6.07 10.42
N ILE A 350 17.79 6.27 9.24
CA ILE A 350 17.79 5.26 8.18
C ILE A 350 18.59 4.02 8.60
N VAL A 351 19.78 4.19 9.19
CA VAL A 351 20.55 3.06 9.75
C VAL A 351 19.72 2.28 10.77
N GLN A 352 19.08 2.96 11.72
CA GLN A 352 18.21 2.31 12.72
C GLN A 352 17.04 1.56 12.06
N THR A 353 16.51 2.08 10.96
CA THR A 353 15.46 1.41 10.19
C THR A 353 15.99 0.15 9.54
N LEU A 354 17.10 0.24 8.80
CA LEU A 354 17.70 -0.90 8.09
C LEU A 354 18.10 -2.04 9.06
N LEU A 355 18.64 -1.71 10.23
CA LEU A 355 19.04 -2.70 11.24
C LEU A 355 17.86 -3.46 11.87
N LYS A 356 16.63 -3.01 11.70
CA LYS A 356 15.42 -3.74 12.15
C LYS A 356 14.86 -4.68 11.10
N MET A 357 15.24 -4.50 9.84
CA MET A 357 14.75 -5.32 8.72
C MET A 357 15.45 -6.68 8.71
N SER A 358 14.83 -7.67 8.05
CA SER A 358 15.50 -8.96 7.82
C SER A 358 16.78 -8.76 7.02
N PRO A 359 17.92 -9.25 7.50
CA PRO A 359 19.20 -9.17 6.77
C PRO A 359 19.14 -9.83 5.40
N THR A 360 18.50 -11.01 5.31
CA THR A 360 18.28 -11.71 4.04
C THR A 360 17.43 -10.88 3.10
N SER A 361 16.32 -10.31 3.59
CA SER A 361 15.43 -9.46 2.79
C SER A 361 16.13 -8.24 2.23
N LEU A 362 17.00 -7.59 3.01
CA LEU A 362 17.76 -6.43 2.53
C LEU A 362 18.68 -6.80 1.36
N LYS A 363 19.46 -7.89 1.46
CA LYS A 363 20.35 -8.34 0.37
C LYS A 363 19.56 -8.78 -0.86
N VAL A 364 18.49 -9.56 -0.67
CA VAL A 364 17.58 -9.96 -1.76
C VAL A 364 16.98 -8.74 -2.44
N THR A 365 16.46 -7.78 -1.69
CA THR A 365 15.84 -6.56 -2.25
C THR A 365 16.83 -5.76 -3.10
N LYS A 366 18.06 -5.55 -2.59
CA LYS A 366 19.09 -4.84 -3.35
C LYS A 366 19.40 -5.54 -4.66
N GLN A 367 19.70 -6.84 -4.62
CA GLN A 367 20.03 -7.62 -5.81
C GLN A 367 18.86 -7.70 -6.79
N CYS A 368 17.64 -7.84 -6.29
CA CYS A 368 16.41 -7.91 -7.08
C CYS A 368 16.18 -6.61 -7.88
N ILE A 369 16.29 -5.44 -7.22
CA ILE A 369 16.11 -4.12 -7.87
C ILE A 369 17.24 -3.87 -8.88
N GLU A 370 18.49 -4.22 -8.57
CA GLU A 370 19.61 -4.06 -9.48
C GLU A 370 19.49 -4.93 -10.73
N LYS A 371 19.11 -6.20 -10.58
CA LYS A 371 18.84 -7.09 -11.72
C LYS A 371 17.63 -6.60 -12.52
N GLY A 372 16.55 -6.21 -11.84
CA GLY A 372 15.30 -5.74 -12.46
C GLY A 372 15.45 -4.51 -13.35
N SER A 373 16.49 -3.69 -13.11
CA SER A 373 16.80 -2.54 -13.97
C SER A 373 17.11 -2.91 -15.43
N LYS A 374 17.52 -4.16 -15.68
CA LYS A 374 17.91 -4.68 -16.99
C LYS A 374 16.92 -5.70 -17.56
N LEU A 375 15.88 -6.04 -16.79
CA LEU A 375 14.91 -7.08 -17.12
C LEU A 375 13.58 -6.46 -17.58
N THR A 376 12.82 -7.21 -18.37
CA THR A 376 11.43 -6.91 -18.69
C THR A 376 10.54 -7.14 -17.46
N LEU A 377 9.28 -6.68 -17.49
CA LEU A 377 8.32 -6.97 -16.43
C LEU A 377 8.11 -8.47 -16.25
N GLU A 378 8.01 -9.21 -17.38
CA GLU A 378 7.87 -10.66 -17.38
C GLU A 378 9.03 -11.34 -16.64
N GLU A 379 10.27 -10.99 -16.99
CA GLU A 379 11.47 -11.56 -16.38
C GLU A 379 11.58 -11.19 -14.89
N CYS A 380 11.21 -9.95 -14.51
CA CYS A 380 11.14 -9.51 -13.12
C CYS A 380 10.16 -10.36 -12.31
N LEU A 381 8.92 -10.53 -12.80
CA LEU A 381 7.90 -11.32 -12.11
C LEU A 381 8.30 -12.81 -12.00
N LYS A 382 8.95 -13.38 -13.02
CA LYS A 382 9.51 -14.75 -12.94
C LYS A 382 10.61 -14.85 -11.87
N MET A 383 11.52 -13.87 -11.82
CA MET A 383 12.56 -13.81 -10.79
C MET A 383 11.95 -13.66 -9.38
N GLU A 384 11.00 -12.75 -9.22
CA GLU A 384 10.30 -12.53 -7.96
C GLU A 384 9.51 -13.76 -7.50
N TYR A 385 8.90 -14.51 -8.43
CA TYR A 385 8.19 -15.74 -8.09
C TYR A 385 9.11 -16.81 -7.49
N ARG A 386 10.33 -16.97 -8.01
CA ARG A 386 11.35 -17.88 -7.44
C ARG A 386 11.66 -17.50 -6.00
N LEU A 387 11.88 -16.21 -5.75
CA LEU A 387 12.16 -15.66 -4.42
C LEU A 387 10.98 -15.83 -3.47
N SER A 388 9.77 -15.59 -3.94
CA SER A 388 8.54 -15.77 -3.12
C SER A 388 8.35 -17.24 -2.73
N CYS A 389 8.58 -18.18 -3.66
CA CYS A 389 8.57 -19.61 -3.36
C CYS A 389 9.63 -19.98 -2.29
N ALA A 390 10.83 -19.39 -2.34
CA ALA A 390 11.85 -19.60 -1.35
C ALA A 390 11.46 -19.08 0.04
N CYS A 391 10.70 -18.00 0.12
CA CYS A 391 10.18 -17.43 1.37
C CYS A 391 9.08 -18.30 2.02
N LEU A 392 8.41 -19.20 1.29
CA LEU A 392 7.33 -20.04 1.78
C LEU A 392 7.82 -21.27 2.58
N GLN A 393 8.98 -21.17 3.20
CA GLN A 393 9.52 -22.21 4.07
C GLN A 393 9.08 -21.97 5.51
N LYS A 394 8.85 -23.10 6.22
CA LYS A 394 8.69 -23.06 7.67
C LYS A 394 9.96 -22.49 8.29
N ASN A 395 9.82 -21.59 9.25
CA ASN A 395 10.92 -20.90 9.95
C ASN A 395 11.76 -19.97 9.04
N SER A 396 11.23 -19.56 7.88
CA SER A 396 11.81 -18.47 7.10
C SER A 396 11.63 -17.12 7.81
N ASP A 397 12.41 -16.12 7.44
CA ASP A 397 12.22 -14.74 7.92
C ASP A 397 10.82 -14.22 7.59
N PHE A 398 10.22 -14.62 6.46
CA PHE A 398 8.83 -14.30 6.13
C PHE A 398 7.83 -14.90 7.15
N HIS A 399 8.01 -16.17 7.53
CA HIS A 399 7.18 -16.80 8.56
C HIS A 399 7.34 -16.07 9.90
N GLU A 400 8.57 -15.79 10.31
CA GLU A 400 8.88 -15.07 11.55
C GLU A 400 8.32 -13.65 11.53
N GLY A 401 8.62 -12.86 10.51
CA GLY A 401 8.23 -11.46 10.43
C GLY A 401 6.71 -11.27 10.42
N VAL A 402 5.98 -12.06 9.62
CA VAL A 402 4.52 -12.02 9.61
C VAL A 402 3.95 -12.48 10.96
N THR A 403 4.52 -13.50 11.57
CA THR A 403 4.09 -13.97 12.90
C THR A 403 4.29 -12.90 13.96
N ALA A 404 5.50 -12.32 14.03
CA ALA A 404 5.86 -11.32 15.03
C ALA A 404 5.05 -10.01 14.89
N LEU A 405 4.83 -9.56 13.65
CA LEU A 405 4.22 -8.26 13.40
C LEU A 405 2.70 -8.32 13.22
N LEU A 406 2.16 -9.41 12.67
CA LEU A 406 0.76 -9.45 12.25
C LEU A 406 -0.10 -10.45 13.02
N ILE A 407 0.47 -11.56 13.49
CA ILE A 407 -0.27 -12.63 14.16
C ILE A 407 -0.20 -12.44 15.68
N THR A 408 0.99 -12.56 16.26
CA THR A 408 1.20 -12.45 17.73
C THR A 408 1.40 -11.01 18.20
N LYS A 409 1.87 -10.13 17.32
CA LYS A 409 2.04 -8.69 17.53
C LYS A 409 3.04 -8.31 18.63
N HIS A 410 3.99 -9.19 18.96
CA HIS A 410 5.07 -8.85 19.91
C HIS A 410 6.10 -7.87 19.31
N ARG A 411 6.08 -7.63 17.97
CA ARG A 411 6.82 -6.57 17.27
C ARG A 411 8.35 -6.67 17.35
N ASN A 412 8.87 -7.82 17.68
CA ASN A 412 10.32 -8.08 17.80
C ASN A 412 10.68 -9.38 17.08
N PRO A 413 10.70 -9.38 15.72
CA PRO A 413 11.06 -10.55 14.95
C PRO A 413 12.51 -10.98 15.24
N VAL A 414 12.76 -12.28 15.26
CA VAL A 414 14.09 -12.88 15.43
C VAL A 414 14.54 -13.44 14.10
N TRP A 415 15.32 -12.64 13.37
CA TRP A 415 15.80 -13.00 12.04
C TRP A 415 16.80 -14.14 12.06
N ASN A 416 16.82 -14.92 10.98
CA ASN A 416 17.78 -16.01 10.78
C ASN A 416 18.22 -16.08 9.30
N PRO A 417 19.45 -15.65 8.94
CA PRO A 417 20.55 -15.18 9.81
C PRO A 417 20.27 -13.88 10.58
N LYS A 418 20.98 -13.67 11.71
CA LYS A 418 20.73 -12.53 12.61
C LYS A 418 21.34 -11.20 12.11
N SER A 419 22.35 -11.28 11.27
CA SER A 419 23.10 -10.10 10.80
C SER A 419 23.44 -10.22 9.32
N LEU A 420 23.71 -9.06 8.69
CA LEU A 420 24.12 -9.01 7.27
C LEU A 420 25.36 -9.86 6.99
N ASN A 421 26.35 -9.85 7.90
CA ASN A 421 27.60 -10.57 7.73
C ASN A 421 27.43 -12.12 7.73
N GLU A 422 26.33 -12.61 8.29
CA GLU A 422 25.98 -14.04 8.29
C GLU A 422 25.23 -14.48 7.02
N VAL A 423 24.74 -13.52 6.23
CA VAL A 423 24.08 -13.80 4.95
C VAL A 423 25.12 -13.81 3.83
N THR A 424 25.48 -15.02 3.38
CA THR A 424 26.51 -15.16 2.33
C THR A 424 25.95 -14.88 0.93
N ASP A 425 26.83 -14.48 0.01
CA ASP A 425 26.44 -14.22 -1.37
C ASP A 425 26.00 -15.52 -2.07
N GLU A 426 26.64 -16.65 -1.76
CA GLU A 426 26.25 -17.96 -2.27
C GLU A 426 24.84 -18.37 -1.86
N TYR A 427 24.45 -18.04 -0.62
CA TYR A 427 23.08 -18.27 -0.15
C TYR A 427 22.10 -17.40 -0.93
N ILE A 428 22.38 -16.12 -1.08
CA ILE A 428 21.54 -15.22 -1.88
C ILE A 428 21.43 -15.71 -3.34
N ASP A 429 22.53 -16.05 -3.99
CA ASP A 429 22.53 -16.56 -5.37
C ASP A 429 21.70 -17.84 -5.55
N GLN A 430 21.65 -18.70 -4.51
CA GLN A 430 20.79 -19.88 -4.55
C GLN A 430 19.30 -19.53 -4.59
N LEU A 431 18.87 -18.45 -3.92
CA LEU A 431 17.48 -18.00 -3.92
C LEU A 431 17.02 -17.52 -5.31
N PHE A 432 17.95 -17.01 -6.13
CA PHE A 432 17.67 -16.55 -7.49
C PHE A 432 17.72 -17.65 -8.56
N LYS A 433 18.10 -18.88 -8.19
CA LYS A 433 18.17 -19.99 -9.15
C LYS A 433 16.79 -20.30 -9.73
N LYS A 434 16.81 -20.68 -11.00
CA LYS A 434 15.60 -21.12 -11.72
C LYS A 434 15.00 -22.33 -11.04
N LEU A 435 13.67 -22.32 -10.91
CA LEU A 435 12.91 -23.49 -10.46
C LEU A 435 12.89 -24.57 -11.58
N PRO A 436 12.52 -25.82 -11.27
CA PRO A 436 12.17 -26.81 -12.29
C PRO A 436 11.13 -26.22 -13.25
N ASP A 437 11.22 -26.55 -14.56
CA ASP A 437 10.41 -25.91 -15.60
C ASP A 437 8.89 -26.00 -15.34
N GLU A 438 8.45 -27.10 -14.75
CA GLU A 438 7.05 -27.31 -14.37
C GLU A 438 6.57 -26.46 -13.20
N LYS A 439 7.51 -25.86 -12.43
CA LYS A 439 7.22 -24.96 -11.30
C LYS A 439 7.45 -23.49 -11.61
N GLU A 440 8.16 -23.20 -12.69
CA GLU A 440 8.39 -21.81 -13.11
C GLU A 440 7.07 -21.08 -13.36
N LEU A 441 7.07 -19.77 -13.15
CA LEU A 441 5.93 -18.91 -13.48
C LEU A 441 5.74 -18.85 -15.01
N GLN A 442 4.57 -19.24 -15.47
CA GLN A 442 4.15 -19.07 -16.86
C GLN A 442 3.21 -17.86 -16.95
N LEU A 443 3.58 -16.87 -17.79
CA LEU A 443 2.87 -15.58 -17.99
C LEU A 443 2.31 -15.48 -19.40
#